data_5bca0661aaaca31b2b8751e02f429ba8
#
_entry.id   5bca0661aaaca31b2b8751e02f429ba8
#
_cell.length_a   1.000
_cell.length_b   1.000
_cell.length_c   1.000
_cell.angle_alpha   90.00
_cell.angle_beta   90.00
_cell.angle_gamma   90.00
#
_symmetry.space_group_name_H-M   'P 1'
#
loop_
_entity.id
_entity.type
_entity.pdbx_description
1 polymer ?
#
loop_
_entity_poly.entity_id
_entity_poly.type
_entity_poly.pdbx_seq_one_letter_code
_entity_poly.pdbx_strand_id
1 'polypeptide(L)'
;MKKFLLILMMFCATSLLAQDEIRTDLGLTEYHLPQEGVPKGELKGPFEFKSKIIEGTVRQYWLFIPAQYDASNPASVLVFQDGFRSTNPEGSIRAPQVLENLIAKGEIPVTIGIFISPGNRSDSYPTNLGSGNPNNRAQEYDAMDDRYTRFIIDEMLPLVANDYNLTTDPNQRAIGGTSSGAIAAFTVAWHRPDYFRKVFSGIGSYVSIGFRPDEDPVKLGGQDYPALIRREAIRPIRVFLQDGTNDLNNEWGNWFLANQQMVSAMNYANRIADEKDVKGPRYELNVVWTDGKHSDQHPGALLPEGLKWLFADKE
;
A
#
# COMPACT_ATOMS: atom_id res chain seq x y z
N MET A 1 55.91 30.53 34.92
CA MET A 1 54.62 29.82 35.07
C MET A 1 53.69 30.35 34.00
N LYS A 2 53.56 29.65 32.84
CA LYS A 2 52.67 30.00 31.75
C LYS A 2 51.38 29.20 31.92
N LYS A 3 50.26 29.87 32.15
CA LYS A 3 48.92 29.26 32.19
C LYS A 3 48.44 29.02 30.76
N PHE A 4 48.28 27.76 30.36
CA PHE A 4 47.58 27.35 29.13
C PHE A 4 46.08 27.43 29.39
N LEU A 5 45.39 28.28 28.68
CA LEU A 5 43.92 28.38 28.64
C LEU A 5 43.43 27.42 27.54
N LEU A 6 42.81 26.30 27.94
CA LEU A 6 42.18 25.34 27.03
C LEU A 6 40.77 25.86 26.68
N ILE A 7 40.59 26.37 25.47
CA ILE A 7 39.26 26.75 24.94
C ILE A 7 38.62 25.49 24.36
N LEU A 8 37.63 24.98 25.09
CA LEU A 8 36.79 23.88 24.64
C LEU A 8 35.75 24.45 23.65
N MET A 9 35.97 24.29 22.34
CA MET A 9 34.95 24.57 21.33
C MET A 9 33.90 23.47 21.34
N MET A 10 32.77 23.78 21.95
CA MET A 10 31.55 22.96 21.85
C MET A 10 30.97 23.11 20.46
N PHE A 11 31.21 22.14 19.56
CA PHE A 11 30.50 22.05 18.30
C PHE A 11 29.05 21.63 18.61
N CYS A 12 28.18 22.62 18.64
CA CYS A 12 26.74 22.38 18.61
C CYS A 12 26.39 21.89 17.17
N ALA A 13 26.34 20.58 16.96
CA ALA A 13 25.77 20.03 15.76
C ALA A 13 24.24 20.28 15.82
N THR A 14 23.82 21.40 15.23
CA THR A 14 22.41 21.59 14.90
C THR A 14 22.10 20.62 13.77
N SER A 15 21.50 19.46 14.10
CA SER A 15 20.80 18.67 13.12
C SER A 15 19.65 19.54 12.60
N LEU A 16 19.84 20.18 11.44
CA LEU A 16 18.71 20.63 10.64
C LEU A 16 17.91 19.36 10.36
N LEU A 17 16.75 19.22 11.02
CA LEU A 17 15.71 18.35 10.52
C LEU A 17 15.39 18.88 9.13
N ALA A 18 15.77 18.14 8.10
CA ALA A 18 15.29 18.40 6.75
C ALA A 18 13.76 18.39 6.88
N GLN A 19 13.14 19.54 6.67
CA GLN A 19 11.70 19.62 6.55
C GLN A 19 11.40 18.85 5.27
N ASP A 20 10.69 17.73 5.36
CA ASP A 20 10.33 16.93 4.21
C ASP A 20 9.66 17.86 3.19
N GLU A 21 10.25 17.94 2.00
CA GLU A 21 9.80 18.84 0.95
C GLU A 21 8.41 18.41 0.46
N ILE A 22 7.44 19.33 0.52
CA ILE A 22 6.10 19.08 -0.01
C ILE A 22 6.17 19.13 -1.53
N ARG A 23 5.90 18.02 -2.18
CA ARG A 23 5.90 17.93 -3.64
C ARG A 23 4.59 18.47 -4.21
N THR A 24 4.68 19.27 -5.25
CA THR A 24 3.57 19.92 -5.94
C THR A 24 3.51 19.51 -7.41
N ASP A 25 2.42 19.84 -8.08
CA ASP A 25 2.24 19.68 -9.53
C ASP A 25 2.43 18.24 -10.03
N LEU A 26 2.04 17.24 -9.23
CA LEU A 26 2.13 15.84 -9.61
C LEU A 26 1.04 15.46 -10.59
N GLY A 27 1.45 14.86 -11.71
CA GLY A 27 0.58 14.38 -12.77
C GLY A 27 1.06 13.06 -13.36
N LEU A 28 0.35 12.58 -14.37
CA LEU A 28 0.74 11.37 -15.08
C LEU A 28 2.13 11.52 -15.69
N THR A 29 2.94 10.49 -15.56
CA THR A 29 4.28 10.39 -16.13
C THR A 29 4.28 9.51 -17.38
N GLU A 30 5.42 9.39 -18.03
CA GLU A 30 5.61 8.48 -19.16
C GLU A 30 5.21 7.03 -18.84
N TYR A 31 5.36 6.61 -17.58
CA TYR A 31 4.99 5.25 -17.14
C TYR A 31 3.49 4.96 -17.20
N HIS A 32 2.65 5.99 -17.22
CA HIS A 32 1.19 5.86 -17.29
C HIS A 32 0.66 5.84 -18.72
N LEU A 33 1.54 6.00 -19.70
CA LEU A 33 1.18 6.09 -21.13
C LEU A 33 1.79 4.92 -21.90
N PRO A 34 1.10 4.43 -22.93
CA PRO A 34 1.69 3.44 -23.84
C PRO A 34 3.01 3.97 -24.44
N GLN A 35 4.04 3.14 -24.41
CA GLN A 35 5.36 3.46 -24.95
C GLN A 35 5.62 2.65 -26.22
N GLU A 36 6.25 3.29 -27.21
CA GLU A 36 6.66 2.59 -28.44
C GLU A 36 7.76 1.56 -28.12
N GLY A 37 7.65 0.38 -28.73
CA GLY A 37 8.62 -0.70 -28.53
C GLY A 37 8.48 -1.47 -27.19
N VAL A 38 7.59 -1.07 -26.31
CA VAL A 38 7.30 -1.81 -25.07
C VAL A 38 6.38 -3.00 -25.40
N PRO A 39 6.80 -4.25 -25.07
CA PRO A 39 5.95 -5.43 -25.25
C PRO A 39 4.70 -5.34 -24.39
N LYS A 40 3.54 -5.51 -25.00
CA LYS A 40 2.26 -5.39 -24.31
C LYS A 40 1.91 -6.64 -23.54
N GLY A 41 1.64 -6.48 -22.26
CA GLY A 41 1.02 -7.47 -21.41
C GLY A 41 -0.48 -7.63 -21.72
N GLU A 42 -1.11 -8.59 -21.07
CA GLU A 42 -2.55 -8.87 -21.21
C GLU A 42 -3.28 -8.52 -19.91
N LEU A 43 -4.27 -7.63 -19.98
CA LEU A 43 -5.22 -7.38 -18.88
C LEU A 43 -6.44 -8.26 -19.09
N LYS A 44 -6.63 -9.26 -18.22
CA LYS A 44 -7.74 -10.21 -18.22
C LYS A 44 -8.81 -9.80 -17.21
N GLY A 45 -10.07 -9.97 -17.55
CA GLY A 45 -11.20 -9.63 -16.68
C GLY A 45 -12.08 -8.52 -17.23
N PRO A 46 -13.06 -8.01 -16.47
CA PRO A 46 -13.33 -8.44 -15.09
C PRO A 46 -13.82 -9.88 -14.97
N PHE A 47 -13.32 -10.60 -13.98
CA PHE A 47 -13.86 -11.87 -13.55
C PHE A 47 -14.69 -11.67 -12.30
N GLU A 48 -15.75 -12.44 -12.11
CA GLU A 48 -16.52 -12.44 -10.87
C GLU A 48 -16.03 -13.54 -9.93
N PHE A 49 -16.00 -13.22 -8.63
CA PHE A 49 -15.63 -14.15 -7.57
C PHE A 49 -16.58 -14.03 -6.38
N LYS A 50 -17.08 -15.16 -5.90
CA LYS A 50 -17.88 -15.26 -4.66
C LYS A 50 -17.00 -15.81 -3.55
N SER A 51 -16.75 -15.00 -2.54
CA SER A 51 -15.91 -15.40 -1.40
C SER A 51 -16.67 -16.33 -0.45
N LYS A 52 -15.98 -17.35 0.05
CA LYS A 52 -16.45 -18.21 1.14
C LYS A 52 -16.06 -17.64 2.51
N ILE A 53 -14.98 -16.85 2.56
CA ILE A 53 -14.49 -16.20 3.79
C ILE A 53 -15.31 -14.95 4.08
N ILE A 54 -15.63 -14.16 3.06
CA ILE A 54 -16.51 -12.99 3.17
C ILE A 54 -17.85 -13.36 2.54
N GLU A 55 -18.57 -14.22 3.23
CA GLU A 55 -19.83 -14.82 2.75
C GLU A 55 -20.85 -13.76 2.31
N GLY A 56 -21.65 -14.12 1.31
CA GLY A 56 -22.70 -13.26 0.75
C GLY A 56 -22.19 -12.09 -0.06
N THR A 57 -20.92 -12.12 -0.48
CA THR A 57 -20.33 -11.08 -1.34
C THR A 57 -19.90 -11.65 -2.69
N VAL A 58 -20.19 -10.88 -3.74
CA VAL A 58 -19.61 -11.05 -5.08
C VAL A 58 -18.67 -9.86 -5.34
N ARG A 59 -17.56 -10.10 -6.02
CA ARG A 59 -16.59 -9.06 -6.38
C ARG A 59 -16.06 -9.26 -7.78
N GLN A 60 -15.51 -8.21 -8.35
CA GLN A 60 -14.76 -8.27 -9.61
C GLN A 60 -13.27 -8.19 -9.34
N TYR A 61 -12.49 -8.90 -10.16
CA TYR A 61 -11.04 -8.81 -10.17
C TYR A 61 -10.50 -8.88 -11.60
N TRP A 62 -9.30 -8.35 -11.78
CA TRP A 62 -8.55 -8.37 -13.03
C TRP A 62 -7.16 -8.92 -12.78
N LEU A 63 -6.59 -9.52 -13.81
CA LEU A 63 -5.21 -10.01 -13.81
C LEU A 63 -4.45 -9.30 -14.92
N PHE A 64 -3.32 -8.69 -14.59
CA PHE A 64 -2.37 -8.22 -15.59
C PHE A 64 -1.23 -9.23 -15.68
N ILE A 65 -1.02 -9.79 -16.85
CA ILE A 65 0.04 -10.74 -17.16
C ILE A 65 1.03 -10.02 -18.07
N PRO A 66 2.26 -9.70 -17.59
CA PRO A 66 3.24 -9.01 -18.42
C PRO A 66 3.73 -9.89 -19.57
N ALA A 67 4.08 -9.29 -20.70
CA ALA A 67 4.57 -10.01 -21.88
C ALA A 67 5.85 -10.83 -21.58
N GLN A 68 6.62 -10.44 -20.56
CA GLN A 68 7.83 -11.10 -20.13
C GLN A 68 7.59 -12.30 -19.19
N TYR A 69 6.32 -12.59 -18.86
CA TYR A 69 6.01 -13.72 -17.98
C TYR A 69 6.42 -15.05 -18.63
N ASP A 70 7.13 -15.86 -17.85
CA ASP A 70 7.53 -17.22 -18.19
C ASP A 70 7.17 -18.16 -17.03
N ALA A 71 6.32 -19.15 -17.28
CA ALA A 71 5.83 -20.07 -16.28
C ALA A 71 6.94 -20.92 -15.60
N SER A 72 8.13 -21.03 -16.21
CA SER A 72 9.28 -21.70 -15.62
C SER A 72 9.91 -20.92 -14.45
N ASN A 73 9.64 -19.61 -14.35
CA ASN A 73 10.17 -18.71 -13.34
C ASN A 73 9.02 -18.13 -12.50
N PRO A 74 9.11 -18.18 -11.15
CA PRO A 74 8.07 -17.59 -10.31
C PRO A 74 8.01 -16.06 -10.49
N ALA A 75 6.83 -15.53 -10.86
CA ALA A 75 6.62 -14.10 -11.00
C ALA A 75 6.42 -13.43 -9.63
N SER A 76 6.93 -12.21 -9.48
CA SER A 76 6.56 -11.32 -8.39
C SER A 76 5.06 -10.98 -8.44
N VAL A 77 4.50 -10.50 -7.33
CA VAL A 77 3.06 -10.23 -7.22
C VAL A 77 2.83 -8.80 -6.75
N LEU A 78 1.92 -8.11 -7.42
CA LEU A 78 1.28 -6.89 -6.91
C LEU A 78 -0.22 -7.14 -6.77
N VAL A 79 -0.72 -7.14 -5.52
CA VAL A 79 -2.16 -7.04 -5.25
C VAL A 79 -2.52 -5.56 -5.08
N PHE A 80 -3.50 -5.06 -5.83
CA PHE A 80 -3.90 -3.65 -5.69
C PHE A 80 -5.42 -3.53 -5.53
N GLN A 81 -5.81 -2.72 -4.55
CA GLN A 81 -7.20 -2.55 -4.17
C GLN A 81 -7.96 -1.66 -5.16
N ASP A 82 -9.31 -1.70 -5.07
CA ASP A 82 -10.20 -0.95 -5.97
C ASP A 82 -9.90 -1.23 -7.46
N GLY A 83 -9.91 -2.51 -7.85
CA GLY A 83 -9.49 -3.00 -9.16
C GLY A 83 -10.11 -2.22 -10.33
N PHE A 84 -11.42 -1.89 -10.26
CA PHE A 84 -12.09 -1.12 -11.30
C PHE A 84 -11.52 0.30 -11.48
N ARG A 85 -10.94 0.89 -10.41
CA ARG A 85 -10.29 2.21 -10.47
C ARG A 85 -8.83 2.09 -10.89
N SER A 86 -8.13 1.12 -10.31
CA SER A 86 -6.69 0.96 -10.55
C SER A 86 -6.35 0.45 -11.95
N THR A 87 -7.28 -0.27 -12.61
CA THR A 87 -7.10 -0.75 -13.98
C THR A 87 -7.65 0.21 -15.05
N ASN A 88 -8.36 1.27 -14.67
CA ASN A 88 -8.96 2.21 -15.61
C ASN A 88 -7.87 2.95 -16.42
N PRO A 89 -7.83 2.79 -17.76
CA PRO A 89 -6.81 3.42 -18.61
C PRO A 89 -6.95 4.95 -18.68
N GLU A 90 -8.12 5.49 -18.35
CA GLU A 90 -8.38 6.93 -18.28
C GLU A 90 -8.26 7.48 -16.85
N GLY A 91 -8.01 6.61 -15.86
CA GLY A 91 -7.85 6.98 -14.46
C GLY A 91 -6.47 7.59 -14.15
N SER A 92 -6.26 7.91 -12.90
CA SER A 92 -4.99 8.46 -12.42
C SER A 92 -3.96 7.38 -12.06
N ILE A 93 -4.40 6.16 -11.73
CA ILE A 93 -3.51 5.08 -11.25
C ILE A 93 -2.92 4.29 -12.41
N ARG A 94 -3.74 3.81 -13.35
CA ARG A 94 -3.32 3.06 -14.56
C ARG A 94 -2.32 1.94 -14.26
N ALA A 95 -2.54 1.20 -13.20
CA ALA A 95 -1.56 0.24 -12.68
C ALA A 95 -1.07 -0.81 -13.70
N PRO A 96 -1.92 -1.37 -14.60
CA PRO A 96 -1.44 -2.27 -15.65
C PRO A 96 -0.41 -1.62 -16.57
N GLN A 97 -0.65 -0.36 -17.00
CA GLN A 97 0.27 0.37 -17.88
C GLN A 97 1.58 0.71 -17.16
N VAL A 98 1.50 1.07 -15.88
CA VAL A 98 2.68 1.33 -15.03
C VAL A 98 3.53 0.06 -14.91
N LEU A 99 2.91 -1.08 -14.60
CA LEU A 99 3.62 -2.37 -14.53
C LEU A 99 4.28 -2.72 -15.87
N GLU A 100 3.56 -2.59 -16.97
CA GLU A 100 4.06 -2.86 -18.32
C GLU A 100 5.36 -2.11 -18.60
N ASN A 101 5.36 -0.80 -18.37
CA ASN A 101 6.50 0.07 -18.64
C ASN A 101 7.68 -0.19 -17.69
N LEU A 102 7.40 -0.38 -16.39
CA LEU A 102 8.46 -0.64 -15.40
C LEU A 102 9.16 -1.99 -15.64
N ILE A 103 8.39 -3.04 -15.96
CA ILE A 103 8.93 -4.37 -16.25
C ILE A 103 9.74 -4.33 -17.55
N ALA A 104 9.25 -3.68 -18.59
CA ALA A 104 9.95 -3.57 -19.86
C ALA A 104 11.29 -2.83 -19.74
N LYS A 105 11.37 -1.83 -18.85
CA LYS A 105 12.63 -1.11 -18.54
C LYS A 105 13.55 -1.86 -17.58
N GLY A 106 13.11 -3.00 -17.01
CA GLY A 106 13.88 -3.74 -16.01
C GLY A 106 13.99 -3.03 -14.66
N GLU A 107 13.11 -2.07 -14.38
CA GLU A 107 13.13 -1.27 -13.14
C GLU A 107 12.40 -1.97 -11.98
N ILE A 108 11.58 -2.96 -12.30
CA ILE A 108 11.01 -3.93 -11.34
C ILE A 108 11.06 -5.34 -11.96
N PRO A 109 11.04 -6.40 -11.14
CA PRO A 109 10.99 -7.77 -11.65
C PRO A 109 9.69 -8.04 -12.41
N VAL A 110 9.66 -9.14 -13.18
CA VAL A 110 8.44 -9.63 -13.83
C VAL A 110 7.37 -9.85 -12.77
N THR A 111 6.32 -9.03 -12.80
CA THR A 111 5.30 -8.93 -11.75
C THR A 111 3.91 -9.13 -12.33
N ILE A 112 3.18 -10.13 -11.83
CA ILE A 112 1.75 -10.29 -12.12
C ILE A 112 0.95 -9.34 -11.23
N GLY A 113 0.06 -8.55 -11.87
CA GLY A 113 -0.87 -7.66 -11.16
C GLY A 113 -2.20 -8.37 -10.89
N ILE A 114 -2.67 -8.31 -9.64
CA ILE A 114 -3.98 -8.82 -9.20
C ILE A 114 -4.77 -7.62 -8.67
N PHE A 115 -5.75 -7.17 -9.44
CA PHE A 115 -6.53 -5.96 -9.13
C PHE A 115 -7.90 -6.37 -8.61
N ILE A 116 -8.20 -6.06 -7.35
CA ILE A 116 -9.38 -6.59 -6.66
C ILE A 116 -10.30 -5.45 -6.27
N SER A 117 -11.54 -5.50 -6.75
CA SER A 117 -12.59 -4.61 -6.27
C SER A 117 -13.19 -5.14 -4.97
N PRO A 118 -13.69 -4.25 -4.09
CA PRO A 118 -14.36 -4.68 -2.88
C PRO A 118 -15.62 -5.50 -3.21
N GLY A 119 -16.05 -6.30 -2.25
CA GLY A 119 -17.26 -7.11 -2.38
C GLY A 119 -18.52 -6.28 -2.45
N ASN A 120 -19.52 -6.82 -3.09
CA ASN A 120 -20.89 -6.32 -3.08
C ASN A 120 -21.80 -7.38 -2.44
N ARG A 121 -22.60 -6.98 -1.44
CA ARG A 121 -23.59 -7.85 -0.80
C ARG A 121 -24.83 -7.94 -1.68
N SER A 122 -24.78 -8.81 -2.67
CA SER A 122 -25.82 -9.09 -3.65
C SER A 122 -25.42 -10.32 -4.44
N ASP A 123 -26.34 -10.88 -5.21
CA ASP A 123 -26.07 -12.01 -6.13
C ASP A 123 -25.27 -11.60 -7.38
N SER A 124 -25.19 -10.30 -7.68
CA SER A 124 -24.46 -9.74 -8.82
C SER A 124 -23.62 -8.54 -8.42
N TYR A 125 -22.56 -8.27 -9.21
CA TYR A 125 -21.77 -7.06 -9.04
C TYR A 125 -22.48 -5.85 -9.66
N PRO A 126 -22.43 -4.65 -9.02
CA PRO A 126 -23.14 -3.48 -9.53
C PRO A 126 -22.49 -2.97 -10.82
N THR A 127 -23.31 -2.50 -11.76
CA THR A 127 -22.85 -1.84 -12.98
C THR A 127 -22.55 -0.36 -12.81
N ASN A 128 -23.17 0.27 -11.80
CA ASN A 128 -22.90 1.67 -11.43
C ASN A 128 -21.94 1.70 -10.26
N LEU A 129 -20.67 1.96 -10.54
CA LEU A 129 -19.60 2.00 -9.54
C LEU A 129 -19.35 3.43 -9.05
N GLY A 130 -19.06 3.59 -7.77
CA GLY A 130 -18.81 4.91 -7.18
C GLY A 130 -19.18 4.95 -5.70
N SER A 131 -19.69 6.09 -5.24
CA SER A 131 -20.08 6.27 -3.83
C SER A 131 -21.19 5.29 -3.45
N GLY A 132 -20.91 4.41 -2.46
CA GLY A 132 -21.84 3.39 -1.97
C GLY A 132 -21.94 2.11 -2.79
N ASN A 133 -21.25 2.03 -3.94
CA ASN A 133 -21.19 0.83 -4.77
C ASN A 133 -19.76 0.53 -5.21
N PRO A 134 -19.25 -0.68 -4.98
CA PRO A 134 -19.88 -1.81 -4.25
C PRO A 134 -20.11 -1.52 -2.77
N ASN A 135 -21.13 -2.13 -2.18
CA ASN A 135 -21.66 -1.74 -0.86
C ASN A 135 -20.94 -2.36 0.35
N ASN A 136 -19.96 -3.24 0.12
CA ASN A 136 -19.21 -3.89 1.22
C ASN A 136 -17.81 -3.31 1.43
N ARG A 137 -17.43 -2.23 0.72
CA ARG A 137 -16.07 -1.67 0.74
C ARG A 137 -15.59 -1.32 2.16
N ALA A 138 -16.39 -0.57 2.91
CA ALA A 138 -16.02 -0.17 4.27
C ALA A 138 -15.89 -1.36 5.23
N GLN A 139 -16.77 -2.34 5.12
CA GLN A 139 -16.74 -3.54 5.96
C GLN A 139 -15.54 -4.44 5.71
N GLU A 140 -14.94 -4.36 4.51
CA GLU A 140 -13.75 -5.13 4.15
C GLU A 140 -12.47 -4.35 4.37
N TYR A 141 -12.43 -3.10 3.92
CA TYR A 141 -11.19 -2.34 3.85
C TYR A 141 -10.85 -1.58 5.12
N ASP A 142 -11.88 -1.10 5.85
CA ASP A 142 -11.67 -0.32 7.07
C ASP A 142 -11.59 -1.23 8.32
N ALA A 143 -11.84 -2.53 8.17
CA ALA A 143 -11.70 -3.50 9.24
C ALA A 143 -10.23 -3.83 9.50
N MET A 144 -9.86 -3.86 10.77
CA MET A 144 -8.50 -4.25 11.20
C MET A 144 -8.38 -5.73 11.55
N ASP A 145 -9.45 -6.51 11.39
CA ASP A 145 -9.41 -7.96 11.59
C ASP A 145 -8.73 -8.70 10.41
N ASP A 146 -8.52 -10.01 10.55
CA ASP A 146 -7.80 -10.81 9.56
C ASP A 146 -8.68 -11.34 8.41
N ARG A 147 -9.98 -11.03 8.35
CA ARG A 147 -10.90 -11.59 7.35
C ARG A 147 -10.47 -11.27 5.92
N TYR A 148 -10.15 -9.99 5.66
CA TYR A 148 -9.70 -9.59 4.34
C TYR A 148 -8.32 -10.18 4.02
N THR A 149 -7.46 -10.31 5.01
CA THR A 149 -6.16 -10.97 4.88
C THR A 149 -6.32 -12.42 4.46
N ARG A 150 -7.18 -13.18 5.15
CA ARG A 150 -7.48 -14.58 4.80
C ARG A 150 -8.10 -14.71 3.41
N PHE A 151 -9.01 -13.80 3.05
CA PHE A 151 -9.58 -13.77 1.70
C PHE A 151 -8.47 -13.64 0.63
N ILE A 152 -7.52 -12.71 0.80
CA ILE A 152 -6.41 -12.56 -0.15
C ILE A 152 -5.54 -13.81 -0.21
N ILE A 153 -5.17 -14.37 0.95
CA ILE A 153 -4.18 -15.44 1.04
C ILE A 153 -4.77 -16.82 0.74
N ASP A 154 -5.95 -17.11 1.26
CA ASP A 154 -6.52 -18.43 1.21
C ASP A 154 -7.49 -18.64 0.02
N GLU A 155 -7.96 -17.55 -0.61
CA GLU A 155 -8.84 -17.62 -1.78
C GLU A 155 -8.20 -17.01 -3.04
N MET A 156 -7.76 -15.74 -3.01
CA MET A 156 -7.34 -15.05 -4.25
C MET A 156 -5.98 -15.51 -4.73
N LEU A 157 -4.96 -15.62 -3.88
CA LEU A 157 -3.64 -16.09 -4.30
C LEU A 157 -3.70 -17.54 -4.84
N PRO A 158 -4.36 -18.52 -4.17
CA PRO A 158 -4.49 -19.87 -4.71
C PRO A 158 -5.26 -19.91 -6.05
N LEU A 159 -6.30 -19.10 -6.18
CA LEU A 159 -7.07 -19.02 -7.44
C LEU A 159 -6.15 -18.63 -8.60
N VAL A 160 -5.31 -17.62 -8.44
CA VAL A 160 -4.39 -17.17 -9.49
C VAL A 160 -3.22 -18.16 -9.68
N ALA A 161 -2.76 -18.79 -8.59
CA ALA A 161 -1.67 -19.77 -8.63
C ALA A 161 -2.04 -21.09 -9.34
N ASN A 162 -3.33 -21.36 -9.59
CA ASN A 162 -3.74 -22.49 -10.41
C ASN A 162 -3.29 -22.36 -11.87
N ASP A 163 -3.20 -21.13 -12.37
CA ASP A 163 -2.89 -20.84 -13.77
C ASP A 163 -1.50 -20.21 -13.96
N TYR A 164 -0.94 -19.61 -12.90
CA TYR A 164 0.32 -18.84 -12.96
C TYR A 164 1.28 -19.24 -11.85
N ASN A 165 2.55 -19.33 -12.21
CA ASN A 165 3.63 -19.58 -11.25
C ASN A 165 3.97 -18.29 -10.47
N LEU A 166 3.38 -18.14 -9.29
CA LEU A 166 3.60 -17.00 -8.40
C LEU A 166 4.71 -17.29 -7.40
N THR A 167 5.56 -16.30 -7.12
CA THR A 167 6.56 -16.40 -6.06
C THR A 167 5.91 -16.66 -4.69
N THR A 168 6.60 -17.43 -3.85
CA THR A 168 6.23 -17.60 -2.43
C THR A 168 7.06 -16.71 -1.50
N ASP A 169 8.07 -15.98 -2.03
CA ASP A 169 8.89 -15.06 -1.24
C ASP A 169 8.08 -13.80 -0.89
N PRO A 170 7.85 -13.50 0.41
CA PRO A 170 7.14 -12.30 0.83
C PRO A 170 7.86 -11.00 0.46
N ASN A 171 9.18 -11.05 0.18
CA ASN A 171 9.94 -9.90 -0.30
C ASN A 171 9.72 -9.61 -1.79
N GLN A 172 9.07 -10.52 -2.51
CA GLN A 172 8.69 -10.35 -3.91
C GLN A 172 7.18 -10.15 -4.08
N ARG A 173 6.45 -9.92 -2.97
CA ARG A 173 5.02 -9.65 -2.97
C ARG A 173 4.73 -8.27 -2.40
N ALA A 174 4.08 -7.44 -3.21
CA ALA A 174 3.59 -6.13 -2.81
C ALA A 174 2.06 -6.11 -2.78
N ILE A 175 1.52 -5.30 -1.89
CA ILE A 175 0.09 -5.02 -1.81
C ILE A 175 -0.09 -3.51 -1.67
N GLY A 176 -1.10 -2.93 -2.33
CA GLY A 176 -1.29 -1.49 -2.31
C GLY A 176 -2.73 -1.05 -2.51
N GLY A 177 -2.96 0.21 -2.27
CA GLY A 177 -4.24 0.86 -2.48
C GLY A 177 -4.23 2.32 -2.03
N THR A 178 -5.38 2.96 -2.20
CA THR A 178 -5.60 4.35 -1.82
C THR A 178 -6.75 4.46 -0.83
N SER A 179 -6.70 5.43 0.08
CA SER A 179 -7.76 5.67 1.07
C SER A 179 -7.98 4.43 1.96
N SER A 180 -9.21 3.92 2.07
CA SER A 180 -9.50 2.65 2.73
C SER A 180 -8.73 1.45 2.13
N GLY A 181 -8.43 1.49 0.82
CA GLY A 181 -7.60 0.47 0.17
C GLY A 181 -6.17 0.43 0.72
N ALA A 182 -5.64 1.56 1.19
CA ALA A 182 -4.34 1.61 1.86
C ALA A 182 -4.40 0.97 3.26
N ILE A 183 -5.50 1.18 4.02
CA ILE A 183 -5.70 0.45 5.29
C ILE A 183 -5.73 -1.06 5.02
N ALA A 184 -6.55 -1.50 4.06
CA ALA A 184 -6.66 -2.92 3.72
C ALA A 184 -5.30 -3.53 3.35
N ALA A 185 -4.51 -2.83 2.54
CA ALA A 185 -3.16 -3.27 2.15
C ALA A 185 -2.22 -3.37 3.37
N PHE A 186 -2.20 -2.36 4.23
CA PHE A 186 -1.39 -2.38 5.45
C PHE A 186 -1.84 -3.49 6.41
N THR A 187 -3.16 -3.68 6.57
CA THR A 187 -3.75 -4.74 7.41
C THR A 187 -3.32 -6.13 6.97
N VAL A 188 -3.27 -6.40 5.65
CA VAL A 188 -2.78 -7.68 5.13
C VAL A 188 -1.32 -7.90 5.52
N ALA A 189 -0.44 -6.93 5.29
CA ALA A 189 0.97 -7.03 5.66
C ALA A 189 1.16 -7.08 7.19
N TRP A 190 0.32 -6.41 7.96
CA TRP A 190 0.34 -6.42 9.42
C TRP A 190 0.04 -7.80 9.99
N HIS A 191 -1.00 -8.48 9.51
CA HIS A 191 -1.38 -9.82 9.97
C HIS A 191 -0.48 -10.92 9.41
N ARG A 192 -0.05 -10.79 8.14
CA ARG A 192 0.70 -11.84 7.45
C ARG A 192 1.96 -11.31 6.74
N PRO A 193 2.96 -10.83 7.52
CA PRO A 193 4.25 -10.39 6.97
C PRO A 193 5.09 -11.54 6.38
N ASP A 194 4.66 -12.78 6.62
CA ASP A 194 5.17 -13.99 5.97
C ASP A 194 4.63 -14.20 4.55
N TYR A 195 3.61 -13.42 4.14
CA TYR A 195 3.07 -13.40 2.77
C TYR A 195 3.33 -12.10 2.04
N PHE A 196 3.20 -10.96 2.71
CA PHE A 196 3.39 -9.62 2.12
C PHE A 196 4.25 -8.76 3.02
N ARG A 197 5.32 -8.20 2.47
CA ARG A 197 6.21 -7.27 3.20
C ARG A 197 6.28 -5.88 2.58
N LYS A 198 5.71 -5.67 1.42
CA LYS A 198 5.79 -4.43 0.65
C LYS A 198 4.41 -3.81 0.53
N VAL A 199 4.27 -2.58 1.02
CA VAL A 199 2.99 -1.87 1.04
C VAL A 199 3.10 -0.55 0.31
N PHE A 200 2.23 -0.33 -0.67
CA PHE A 200 1.98 0.99 -1.25
C PHE A 200 0.73 1.59 -0.57
N SER A 201 0.91 2.68 0.16
CA SER A 201 -0.14 3.36 0.92
C SER A 201 -0.31 4.80 0.41
N GLY A 202 -1.29 5.03 -0.45
CA GLY A 202 -1.66 6.37 -0.93
C GLY A 202 -2.83 6.95 -0.16
N ILE A 203 -2.75 8.20 0.29
CA ILE A 203 -3.83 8.93 1.00
C ILE A 203 -4.55 8.05 2.03
N GLY A 204 -3.78 7.31 2.85
CA GLY A 204 -4.30 6.25 3.72
C GLY A 204 -5.30 6.75 4.76
N SER A 205 -6.47 6.10 4.86
CA SER A 205 -7.52 6.48 5.80
C SER A 205 -7.25 5.96 7.22
N TYR A 206 -6.08 6.25 7.79
CA TYR A 206 -5.72 5.85 9.15
C TYR A 206 -6.42 6.69 10.23
N VAL A 207 -7.70 6.94 10.00
CA VAL A 207 -8.63 7.72 10.83
C VAL A 207 -9.72 6.83 11.43
N SER A 208 -10.71 7.41 12.12
CA SER A 208 -11.72 6.64 12.86
C SER A 208 -12.82 6.00 12.01
N ILE A 209 -12.65 5.94 10.69
CA ILE A 209 -13.71 5.50 9.76
C ILE A 209 -14.21 4.06 10.02
N GLY A 210 -13.34 3.14 10.45
CA GLY A 210 -13.68 1.75 10.80
C GLY A 210 -14.03 1.51 12.29
N PHE A 211 -13.87 2.53 13.14
CA PHE A 211 -14.03 2.41 14.58
C PHE A 211 -15.50 2.23 14.98
N ARG A 212 -15.79 1.24 15.81
CA ARG A 212 -17.14 0.98 16.34
C ARG A 212 -17.04 0.72 17.85
N PRO A 213 -17.14 1.77 18.66
CA PRO A 213 -17.00 1.67 20.12
C PRO A 213 -18.18 0.95 20.77
N ASP A 214 -19.35 0.95 20.13
CA ASP A 214 -20.58 0.37 20.66
C ASP A 214 -20.74 -1.13 20.36
N GLU A 215 -19.80 -1.73 19.62
CA GLU A 215 -19.79 -3.17 19.37
C GLU A 215 -19.05 -3.92 20.48
N ASP A 216 -19.46 -5.14 20.77
CA ASP A 216 -18.79 -6.05 21.71
C ASP A 216 -18.28 -7.29 20.97
N PRO A 217 -16.96 -7.50 20.85
CA PRO A 217 -15.90 -6.59 21.28
C PRO A 217 -15.83 -5.30 20.44
N VAL A 218 -15.31 -4.22 21.03
CA VAL A 218 -15.04 -2.96 20.35
C VAL A 218 -14.23 -3.21 19.08
N LYS A 219 -14.69 -2.71 17.95
CA LYS A 219 -13.92 -2.77 16.69
C LYS A 219 -12.97 -1.59 16.58
N LEU A 220 -11.70 -1.92 16.42
CA LEU A 220 -10.65 -0.94 16.16
C LEU A 220 -10.80 -0.35 14.75
N GLY A 221 -10.32 0.87 14.55
CA GLY A 221 -10.24 1.55 13.27
C GLY A 221 -8.79 1.92 12.92
N GLY A 222 -8.58 2.48 11.74
CA GLY A 222 -7.25 2.84 11.26
C GLY A 222 -6.43 3.71 12.20
N GLN A 223 -7.08 4.57 12.99
CA GLN A 223 -6.44 5.42 14.00
C GLN A 223 -5.76 4.65 15.15
N ASP A 224 -6.04 3.36 15.31
CA ASP A 224 -5.44 2.54 16.37
C ASP A 224 -4.06 1.99 15.98
N TYR A 225 -3.72 1.96 14.68
CA TYR A 225 -2.42 1.47 14.20
C TYR A 225 -1.22 2.16 14.84
N PRO A 226 -1.15 3.50 14.98
CA PRO A 226 0.01 4.12 15.61
C PRO A 226 0.26 3.64 17.04
N ALA A 227 -0.80 3.34 17.80
CA ALA A 227 -0.68 2.80 19.15
C ALA A 227 -0.24 1.32 19.15
N LEU A 228 -0.76 0.51 18.24
CA LEU A 228 -0.37 -0.90 18.07
C LEU A 228 1.10 -1.02 17.63
N ILE A 229 1.52 -0.25 16.64
CA ILE A 229 2.90 -0.22 16.14
C ILE A 229 3.91 0.09 17.26
N ARG A 230 3.54 1.00 18.19
CA ARG A 230 4.42 1.38 19.32
C ARG A 230 4.50 0.33 20.40
N ARG A 231 3.55 -0.60 20.50
CA ARG A 231 3.41 -1.56 21.62
C ARG A 231 3.73 -2.99 21.23
N GLU A 232 3.54 -3.34 19.97
CA GLU A 232 3.75 -4.69 19.49
C GLU A 232 5.15 -4.89 18.89
N ALA A 233 5.52 -6.15 18.65
CA ALA A 233 6.77 -6.48 18.00
C ALA A 233 6.82 -5.90 16.58
N ILE A 234 7.99 -5.41 16.18
CA ILE A 234 8.21 -4.87 14.83
C ILE A 234 8.02 -5.98 13.80
N ARG A 235 7.27 -5.66 12.76
CA ARG A 235 7.07 -6.53 11.60
C ARG A 235 7.99 -6.11 10.46
N PRO A 236 8.51 -7.04 9.64
CA PRO A 236 9.37 -6.72 8.50
C PRO A 236 8.55 -6.14 7.34
N ILE A 237 8.03 -4.96 7.51
CA ILE A 237 7.18 -4.28 6.51
C ILE A 237 7.92 -3.08 5.94
N ARG A 238 7.96 -3.00 4.61
CA ARG A 238 8.46 -1.89 3.82
C ARG A 238 7.28 -1.11 3.27
N VAL A 239 7.17 0.18 3.60
CA VAL A 239 6.00 1.01 3.27
C VAL A 239 6.43 2.21 2.44
N PHE A 240 5.91 2.32 1.21
CA PHE A 240 5.85 3.58 0.50
C PHE A 240 4.56 4.29 0.91
N LEU A 241 4.66 5.43 1.57
CA LEU A 241 3.53 6.16 2.11
C LEU A 241 3.46 7.55 1.48
N GLN A 242 2.32 7.89 0.91
CA GLN A 242 2.04 9.20 0.36
C GLN A 242 0.77 9.79 0.95
N ASP A 243 0.79 11.06 1.32
CA ASP A 243 -0.41 11.83 1.63
C ASP A 243 -0.26 13.31 1.27
N GLY A 244 -1.38 14.03 1.23
CA GLY A 244 -1.45 15.43 0.84
C GLY A 244 -1.85 16.36 1.98
N THR A 245 -1.22 17.56 2.02
CA THR A 245 -1.53 18.59 3.04
C THR A 245 -2.96 19.13 2.92
N ASN A 246 -3.61 18.98 1.76
CA ASN A 246 -4.98 19.36 1.50
C ASN A 246 -5.95 18.18 1.51
N ASP A 247 -5.56 17.06 2.13
CA ASP A 247 -6.43 15.91 2.30
C ASP A 247 -7.57 16.20 3.29
N LEU A 248 -8.50 15.27 3.45
CA LEU A 248 -9.70 15.40 4.26
C LEU A 248 -9.40 15.77 5.72
N ASN A 249 -10.23 16.65 6.25
CA ASN A 249 -10.32 16.97 7.67
C ASN A 249 -11.81 17.10 8.02
N ASN A 250 -12.38 16.07 8.63
CA ASN A 250 -13.81 15.96 8.91
C ASN A 250 -14.06 15.22 10.23
N GLU A 251 -15.32 14.79 10.47
CA GLU A 251 -15.75 14.09 11.69
C GLU A 251 -14.99 12.78 11.97
N TRP A 252 -14.38 12.15 10.96
CA TRP A 252 -13.59 10.92 11.12
C TRP A 252 -12.14 11.20 11.51
N GLY A 253 -11.64 12.41 11.29
CA GLY A 253 -10.29 12.83 11.61
C GLY A 253 -9.64 13.70 10.53
N ASN A 254 -8.33 13.92 10.69
CA ASN A 254 -7.50 14.60 9.72
C ASN A 254 -6.55 13.57 9.09
N TRP A 255 -6.70 13.33 7.78
CA TRP A 255 -5.94 12.29 7.07
C TRP A 255 -4.45 12.57 7.08
N PHE A 256 -4.04 13.80 6.79
CA PHE A 256 -2.63 14.17 6.75
C PHE A 256 -1.95 13.95 8.11
N LEU A 257 -2.56 14.40 9.20
CA LEU A 257 -2.04 14.14 10.55
C LEU A 257 -2.04 12.65 10.90
N ALA A 258 -3.05 11.89 10.47
CA ALA A 258 -3.12 10.45 10.73
C ALA A 258 -1.98 9.69 10.02
N ASN A 259 -1.66 10.05 8.77
CA ASN A 259 -0.53 9.48 8.04
C ASN A 259 0.82 9.89 8.68
N GLN A 260 0.97 11.12 9.17
CA GLN A 260 2.14 11.54 9.95
C GLN A 260 2.27 10.72 11.25
N GLN A 261 1.16 10.39 11.93
CA GLN A 261 1.18 9.52 13.11
C GLN A 261 1.63 8.09 12.79
N MET A 262 1.25 7.54 11.63
CA MET A 262 1.76 6.24 11.16
C MET A 262 3.29 6.27 11.01
N VAL A 263 3.82 7.25 10.30
CA VAL A 263 5.27 7.45 10.11
C VAL A 263 5.98 7.62 11.45
N SER A 264 5.45 8.49 12.32
CA SER A 264 5.99 8.72 13.67
C SER A 264 6.03 7.45 14.52
N ALA A 265 5.00 6.61 14.43
CA ALA A 265 4.94 5.36 15.20
C ALA A 265 5.98 4.33 14.72
N MET A 266 6.13 4.14 13.41
CA MET A 266 7.11 3.22 12.84
C MET A 266 8.54 3.67 13.12
N ASN A 267 8.85 4.97 12.99
CA ASN A 267 10.14 5.53 13.32
C ASN A 267 10.45 5.39 14.83
N TYR A 268 9.45 5.62 15.70
CA TYR A 268 9.60 5.40 17.14
C TYR A 268 9.94 3.94 17.45
N ALA A 269 9.22 2.98 16.87
CA ALA A 269 9.46 1.57 17.10
C ALA A 269 10.88 1.15 16.68
N ASN A 270 11.34 1.60 15.50
CA ASN A 270 12.69 1.36 15.02
C ASN A 270 13.73 1.95 15.97
N ARG A 271 13.59 3.23 16.37
CA ARG A 271 14.51 3.93 17.27
C ARG A 271 14.62 3.21 18.62
N ILE A 272 13.48 2.81 19.21
CA ILE A 272 13.50 2.09 20.51
C ILE A 272 14.18 0.73 20.38
N ALA A 273 13.99 0.04 19.26
CA ALA A 273 14.67 -1.24 19.01
C ALA A 273 16.20 -1.04 18.88
N ASP A 274 16.64 0.04 18.24
CA ASP A 274 18.06 0.38 18.10
C ASP A 274 18.68 0.78 19.45
N GLU A 275 18.02 1.66 20.22
CA GLU A 275 18.47 2.09 21.56
C GLU A 275 18.60 0.91 22.53
N LYS A 276 17.77 -0.11 22.40
CA LYS A 276 17.78 -1.32 23.25
C LYS A 276 18.58 -2.48 22.66
N ASP A 277 19.27 -2.28 21.54
CA ASP A 277 19.98 -3.34 20.77
C ASP A 277 19.11 -4.58 20.49
N VAL A 278 17.82 -4.39 20.24
CA VAL A 278 16.91 -5.48 19.88
C VAL A 278 17.23 -5.95 18.46
N LYS A 279 17.65 -7.22 18.36
CA LYS A 279 17.89 -7.85 17.06
C LYS A 279 16.56 -8.20 16.38
N GLY A 280 16.51 -8.06 15.07
CA GLY A 280 15.33 -8.42 14.29
C GLY A 280 14.97 -7.37 13.24
N PRO A 281 13.74 -7.41 12.71
CA PRO A 281 13.33 -6.53 11.61
C PRO A 281 13.22 -5.07 12.03
N ARG A 282 13.19 -4.20 11.03
CA ARG A 282 12.82 -2.78 11.13
C ARG A 282 11.74 -2.50 10.09
N TYR A 283 10.90 -1.50 10.39
CA TYR A 283 10.07 -0.90 9.36
C TYR A 283 10.96 -0.12 8.39
N GLU A 284 10.73 -0.27 7.10
CA GLU A 284 11.39 0.54 6.08
C GLU A 284 10.35 1.51 5.50
N LEU A 285 10.72 2.78 5.42
CA LEU A 285 9.80 3.84 5.03
C LEU A 285 10.38 4.67 3.89
N ASN A 286 9.56 4.89 2.86
CA ASN A 286 9.72 6.00 1.94
C ASN A 286 8.45 6.84 2.02
N VAL A 287 8.60 8.09 2.43
CA VAL A 287 7.48 8.98 2.71
C VAL A 287 7.50 10.15 1.75
N VAL A 288 6.38 10.39 1.09
CA VAL A 288 6.22 11.50 0.15
C VAL A 288 5.03 12.35 0.56
N TRP A 289 5.30 13.54 1.05
CA TRP A 289 4.27 14.54 1.32
C TRP A 289 4.02 15.38 0.07
N THR A 290 2.75 15.65 -0.20
CA THR A 290 2.33 16.44 -1.37
C THR A 290 1.35 17.54 -0.97
N ASP A 291 1.01 18.43 -1.89
CA ASP A 291 -0.08 19.39 -1.72
C ASP A 291 -1.45 18.83 -2.14
N GLY A 292 -1.55 17.52 -2.37
CA GLY A 292 -2.75 16.86 -2.89
C GLY A 292 -3.96 16.92 -1.97
N LYS A 293 -5.10 16.68 -2.59
CA LYS A 293 -6.40 16.44 -1.94
C LYS A 293 -6.66 14.94 -1.86
N HIS A 294 -7.77 14.54 -1.21
CA HIS A 294 -8.21 13.13 -1.16
C HIS A 294 -8.66 12.63 -2.54
N SER A 295 -7.71 12.30 -3.37
CA SER A 295 -7.94 11.80 -4.74
C SER A 295 -6.80 10.88 -5.18
N ASP A 296 -7.07 10.04 -6.18
CA ASP A 296 -6.07 9.12 -6.75
C ASP A 296 -4.99 9.83 -7.59
N GLN A 297 -5.05 11.16 -7.76
CA GLN A 297 -4.14 11.89 -8.65
C GLN A 297 -2.68 11.77 -8.20
N HIS A 298 -2.37 12.16 -6.97
CA HIS A 298 -0.99 12.15 -6.47
C HIS A 298 -0.47 10.74 -6.17
N PRO A 299 -1.23 9.85 -5.47
CA PRO A 299 -0.78 8.48 -5.31
C PRO A 299 -0.64 7.75 -6.65
N GLY A 300 -1.50 8.03 -7.64
CA GLY A 300 -1.36 7.49 -8.98
C GLY A 300 -0.07 7.96 -9.64
N ALA A 301 0.18 9.28 -9.67
CA ALA A 301 1.40 9.86 -10.23
C ALA A 301 2.68 9.27 -9.62
N LEU A 302 2.63 8.91 -8.34
CA LEU A 302 3.76 8.35 -7.58
C LEU A 302 3.83 6.81 -7.61
N LEU A 303 2.86 6.14 -8.22
CA LEU A 303 2.87 4.67 -8.28
C LEU A 303 4.15 4.11 -8.93
N PRO A 304 4.67 4.65 -10.04
CA PRO A 304 5.93 4.18 -10.62
C PRO A 304 7.11 4.29 -9.64
N GLU A 305 7.25 5.43 -8.98
CA GLU A 305 8.32 5.67 -7.99
C GLU A 305 8.18 4.71 -6.80
N GLY A 306 6.96 4.57 -6.29
CA GLY A 306 6.66 3.67 -5.18
C GLY A 306 6.97 2.21 -5.50
N LEU A 307 6.58 1.72 -6.67
CA LEU A 307 6.86 0.34 -7.09
C LEU A 307 8.37 0.11 -7.29
N LYS A 308 9.10 1.05 -7.91
CA LYS A 308 10.55 0.96 -8.02
C LYS A 308 11.21 0.85 -6.65
N TRP A 309 10.85 1.71 -5.72
CA TRP A 309 11.41 1.66 -4.38
C TRP A 309 11.02 0.37 -3.63
N LEU A 310 9.76 -0.06 -3.75
CA LEU A 310 9.30 -1.28 -3.09
C LEU A 310 10.04 -2.52 -3.61
N PHE A 311 10.28 -2.62 -4.91
CA PHE A 311 10.92 -3.78 -5.52
C PHE A 311 12.45 -3.68 -5.62
N ALA A 312 13.04 -2.53 -5.29
CA ALA A 312 14.49 -2.42 -5.23
C ALA A 312 15.10 -3.44 -4.26
N ASP A 313 16.19 -4.06 -4.67
CA ASP A 313 16.98 -4.93 -3.79
C ASP A 313 17.48 -4.13 -2.58
N LYS A 314 17.68 -4.83 -1.47
CA LYS A 314 18.37 -4.24 -0.32
C LYS A 314 19.87 -4.19 -0.63
N GLU A 315 20.43 -2.99 -0.58
CA GLU A 315 21.88 -2.81 -0.54
C GLU A 315 22.50 -3.40 0.76
#